data_37d1753b1c708965a46e30636d843d9a
#
_entry.id   37d1753b1c708965a46e30636d843d9a
#
_cell.length_a   1.000
_cell.length_b   1.000
_cell.length_c   1.000
_cell.angle_alpha   90.00
_cell.angle_beta   90.00
_cell.angle_gamma   90.00
#
_symmetry.space_group_name_H-M   'P 1'
#
loop_
_entity.id
_entity.type
_entity.pdbx_description
1 polymer ?
#
loop_
_entity_poly.entity_id
_entity_poly.type
_entity_poly.pdbx_seq_one_letter_code
_entity_poly.pdbx_strand_id
1 'polypeptide(L)'
;MLQGAVLLGLVALIPATLVQTLWLKLFSGGHFAAGSLAGLLVFSILVNGFIEEASKAGCLFFLSSKKISCTSFLLLALVAGLSFSSFETVVYLINGAKNLFVRFFTAELLHAMCSVCSAVTVWNIKAKKRGGYSWFVCAFLLHGFYNFFYTLGSGFIACAIVCLIASAFYAYKAYAASKTQA
;
A
#
# COMPACT_ATOMS: atom_id res chain seq x y z
N MET A 1 8.82 17.25 -9.29
CA MET A 1 7.77 16.62 -8.46
C MET A 1 7.58 15.13 -8.79
N LEU A 2 7.43 14.77 -10.09
CA LEU A 2 7.27 13.36 -10.48
C LEU A 2 8.46 12.50 -10.04
N GLN A 3 9.69 12.91 -10.32
CA GLN A 3 10.90 12.23 -9.86
C GLN A 3 10.94 12.07 -8.33
N GLY A 4 10.51 13.11 -7.60
CA GLY A 4 10.38 13.04 -6.14
C GLY A 4 9.38 11.98 -5.68
N ALA A 5 8.24 11.83 -6.37
CA ALA A 5 7.25 10.80 -6.05
C ALA A 5 7.82 9.38 -6.28
N VAL A 6 8.56 9.17 -7.38
CA VAL A 6 9.25 7.90 -7.66
C VAL A 6 10.26 7.57 -6.55
N LEU A 7 11.10 8.55 -6.17
CA LEU A 7 12.10 8.37 -5.10
C LEU A 7 11.44 8.08 -3.73
N LEU A 8 10.31 8.72 -3.42
CA LEU A 8 9.60 8.48 -2.17
C LEU A 8 8.99 7.07 -2.12
N GLY A 9 8.52 6.53 -3.25
CA GLY A 9 8.10 5.13 -3.34
C GLY A 9 9.25 4.17 -3.02
N LEU A 10 10.43 4.40 -3.61
CA LEU A 10 11.63 3.62 -3.32
C LEU A 10 12.07 3.73 -1.85
N VAL A 11 12.09 4.94 -1.29
CA VAL A 11 12.48 5.16 0.11
C VAL A 11 11.52 4.51 1.08
N ALA A 12 10.21 4.49 0.77
CA ALA A 12 9.19 3.85 1.61
C ALA A 12 9.38 2.33 1.73
N LEU A 13 10.06 1.70 0.78
CA LEU A 13 10.38 0.27 0.84
C LEU A 13 11.35 -0.08 1.98
N ILE A 14 12.26 0.83 2.34
CA ILE A 14 13.27 0.59 3.37
C ILE A 14 12.65 0.26 4.74
N PRO A 15 11.82 1.13 5.35
CA PRO A 15 11.21 0.81 6.64
C PRO A 15 10.26 -0.40 6.55
N ALA A 16 9.57 -0.58 5.43
CA ALA A 16 8.69 -1.73 5.24
C ALA A 16 9.47 -3.04 5.29
N THR A 17 10.52 -3.19 4.50
CA THR A 17 11.35 -4.40 4.46
C THR A 17 12.09 -4.66 5.77
N LEU A 18 12.53 -3.62 6.48
CA LEU A 18 13.15 -3.77 7.80
C LEU A 18 12.17 -4.37 8.81
N VAL A 19 10.94 -3.85 8.88
CA VAL A 19 9.92 -4.37 9.81
C VAL A 19 9.50 -5.79 9.43
N GLN A 20 9.32 -6.09 8.14
CA GLN A 20 9.03 -7.44 7.65
C GLN A 20 10.11 -8.43 8.06
N THR A 21 11.37 -8.07 7.86
CA THR A 21 12.52 -8.92 8.22
C THR A 21 12.60 -9.16 9.72
N LEU A 22 12.39 -8.11 10.53
CA LEU A 22 12.38 -8.22 12.00
C LEU A 22 11.23 -9.09 12.46
N TRP A 23 10.02 -8.92 11.91
CA TRP A 23 8.87 -9.76 12.23
C TRP A 23 9.17 -11.23 11.97
N LEU A 24 9.67 -11.58 10.80
CA LEU A 24 10.00 -12.95 10.44
C LEU A 24 11.04 -13.55 11.37
N LYS A 25 12.06 -12.78 11.79
CA LYS A 25 13.08 -13.24 12.75
C LYS A 25 12.53 -13.46 14.15
N LEU A 26 11.65 -12.58 14.63
CA LEU A 26 11.13 -12.63 16.00
C LEU A 26 10.03 -13.67 16.18
N PHE A 27 9.23 -13.93 15.15
CA PHE A 27 8.03 -14.77 15.24
C PHE A 27 8.11 -16.06 14.42
N SER A 28 9.30 -16.48 13.98
CA SER A 28 9.52 -17.70 13.19
C SER A 28 9.19 -19.01 13.92
N GLY A 29 9.00 -19.01 15.24
CA GLY A 29 8.79 -20.22 16.05
C GLY A 29 7.53 -20.27 16.91
N GLY A 30 6.57 -19.32 16.79
CA GLY A 30 5.40 -19.24 17.69
C GLY A 30 4.05 -19.43 17.01
N HIS A 31 2.94 -19.26 17.77
CA HIS A 31 1.56 -19.26 17.25
C HIS A 31 1.30 -18.20 16.16
N PHE A 32 2.16 -17.19 16.05
CA PHE A 32 2.19 -16.19 14.99
C PHE A 32 3.20 -16.53 13.88
N ALA A 33 3.73 -17.77 13.88
CA ALA A 33 4.54 -18.23 12.77
C ALA A 33 3.73 -18.14 11.47
N ALA A 34 4.37 -17.77 10.37
CA ALA A 34 3.75 -17.66 9.05
C ALA A 34 3.07 -18.95 8.56
N GLY A 35 3.21 -20.06 9.29
CA GLY A 35 2.57 -21.34 9.01
C GLY A 35 1.16 -21.53 9.60
N SER A 36 0.68 -20.63 10.50
CA SER A 36 -0.69 -20.68 11.00
C SER A 36 -1.60 -19.69 10.25
N LEU A 37 -2.88 -20.04 10.08
CA LEU A 37 -3.85 -19.15 9.42
C LEU A 37 -3.97 -17.81 10.17
N ALA A 38 -3.98 -17.85 11.50
CA ALA A 38 -4.03 -16.64 12.32
C ALA A 38 -2.74 -15.81 12.17
N GLY A 39 -1.58 -16.45 12.16
CA GLY A 39 -0.28 -15.78 11.95
C GLY A 39 -0.20 -15.14 10.56
N LEU A 40 -0.67 -15.84 9.53
CA LEU A 40 -0.75 -15.32 8.16
C LEU A 40 -1.66 -14.09 8.08
N LEU A 41 -2.84 -14.13 8.72
CA LEU A 41 -3.78 -13.00 8.73
C LEU A 41 -3.15 -11.78 9.43
N VAL A 42 -2.58 -11.97 10.61
CA VAL A 42 -1.94 -10.89 11.38
C VAL A 42 -0.77 -10.31 10.60
N PHE A 43 0.10 -11.15 10.02
CA PHE A 43 1.22 -10.70 9.19
C PHE A 43 0.72 -9.89 7.97
N SER A 44 -0.27 -10.41 7.26
CA SER A 44 -0.80 -9.74 6.07
C SER A 44 -1.43 -8.38 6.38
N ILE A 45 -2.18 -8.25 7.47
CA ILE A 45 -2.86 -7.00 7.82
C ILE A 45 -1.90 -6.01 8.48
N LEU A 46 -1.11 -6.45 9.48
CA LEU A 46 -0.28 -5.53 10.24
C LEU A 46 1.05 -5.23 9.54
N VAL A 47 1.69 -6.24 8.95
CA VAL A 47 3.02 -6.06 8.37
C VAL A 47 2.93 -5.66 6.90
N ASN A 48 2.21 -6.40 6.07
CA ASN A 48 2.07 -6.02 4.67
C ASN A 48 1.11 -4.84 4.50
N GLY A 49 -0.07 -4.88 5.11
CA GLY A 49 -1.06 -3.80 4.98
C GLY A 49 -0.64 -2.53 5.70
N PHE A 50 -0.63 -2.56 7.04
CA PHE A 50 -0.45 -1.34 7.83
C PHE A 50 0.95 -0.74 7.70
N ILE A 51 2.03 -1.53 7.86
CA ILE A 51 3.40 -1.00 7.85
C ILE A 51 3.77 -0.45 6.47
N GLU A 52 3.40 -1.12 5.39
CA GLU A 52 3.70 -0.62 4.04
C GLU A 52 2.90 0.64 3.72
N GLU A 53 1.60 0.69 4.05
CA GLU A 53 0.80 1.90 3.84
C GLU A 53 1.27 3.04 4.75
N ALA A 54 1.66 2.77 6.00
CA ALA A 54 2.22 3.77 6.90
C ALA A 54 3.57 4.30 6.40
N SER A 55 4.42 3.44 5.86
CA SER A 55 5.71 3.83 5.26
C SER A 55 5.51 4.75 4.06
N LYS A 56 4.59 4.38 3.14
CA LYS A 56 4.23 5.21 1.99
C LYS A 56 3.61 6.54 2.42
N ALA A 57 2.64 6.51 3.33
CA ALA A 57 2.02 7.73 3.88
C ALA A 57 3.05 8.64 4.56
N GLY A 58 3.96 8.08 5.35
CA GLY A 58 5.06 8.82 5.98
C GLY A 58 5.95 9.51 4.96
N CYS A 59 6.33 8.82 3.89
CA CYS A 59 7.12 9.41 2.81
C CYS A 59 6.36 10.52 2.07
N LEU A 60 5.04 10.39 1.88
CA LEU A 60 4.21 11.42 1.23
C LEU A 60 4.17 12.74 2.01
N PHE A 61 4.48 12.76 3.32
CA PHE A 61 4.64 14.01 4.05
C PHE A 61 5.77 14.90 3.52
N PHE A 62 6.78 14.33 2.87
CA PHE A 62 7.87 15.10 2.24
C PHE A 62 7.47 15.76 0.92
N LEU A 63 6.36 15.34 0.28
CA LEU A 63 5.83 16.06 -0.88
C LEU A 63 5.26 17.41 -0.46
N SER A 64 5.67 18.48 -1.17
CA SER A 64 5.10 19.81 -0.92
C SER A 64 3.65 19.86 -1.36
N SER A 65 2.75 20.25 -0.44
CA SER A 65 1.32 20.50 -0.72
C SER A 65 1.00 21.97 -0.99
N LYS A 66 1.97 22.90 -0.78
CA LYS A 66 1.72 24.34 -0.84
C LYS A 66 1.46 24.91 -2.23
N LYS A 67 1.91 24.22 -3.28
CA LYS A 67 1.88 24.73 -4.68
C LYS A 67 1.15 23.79 -5.63
N ILE A 68 0.40 22.83 -5.13
CA ILE A 68 -0.31 21.84 -5.95
C ILE A 68 -1.74 21.64 -5.43
N SER A 69 -2.63 21.24 -6.34
CA SER A 69 -4.00 20.85 -5.96
C SER A 69 -4.02 19.49 -5.22
N CYS A 70 -5.11 19.23 -4.52
CA CYS A 70 -5.36 17.91 -3.91
C CYS A 70 -5.27 16.81 -4.98
N THR A 71 -5.90 17.01 -6.12
CA THR A 71 -5.88 16.06 -7.25
C THR A 71 -4.44 15.75 -7.71
N SER A 72 -3.59 16.78 -7.87
CA SER A 72 -2.19 16.58 -8.24
C SER A 72 -1.42 15.81 -7.16
N PHE A 73 -1.71 16.06 -5.88
CA PHE A 73 -1.10 15.33 -4.77
C PHE A 73 -1.48 13.84 -4.81
N LEU A 74 -2.75 13.51 -5.07
CA LEU A 74 -3.21 12.12 -5.20
C LEU A 74 -2.57 11.43 -6.41
N LEU A 75 -2.40 12.12 -7.54
CA LEU A 75 -1.70 11.56 -8.71
C LEU A 75 -0.21 11.29 -8.42
N LEU A 76 0.46 12.15 -7.67
CA LEU A 76 1.85 11.90 -7.23
C LEU A 76 1.92 10.72 -6.27
N ALA A 77 0.92 10.54 -5.39
CA ALA A 77 0.85 9.38 -4.51
C ALA A 77 0.61 8.08 -5.28
N LEU A 78 -0.20 8.12 -6.36
CA LEU A 78 -0.36 6.98 -7.26
C LEU A 78 0.98 6.57 -7.87
N VAL A 79 1.78 7.52 -8.35
CA VAL A 79 3.13 7.27 -8.89
C VAL A 79 4.06 6.71 -7.81
N ALA A 80 4.00 7.23 -6.58
CA ALA A 80 4.80 6.70 -5.47
C ALA A 80 4.42 5.25 -5.14
N GLY A 81 3.12 4.91 -5.17
CA GLY A 81 2.62 3.55 -4.98
C GLY A 81 3.08 2.58 -6.07
N LEU A 82 3.01 3.00 -7.34
CA LEU A 82 3.56 2.23 -8.47
C LEU A 82 5.06 2.00 -8.30
N SER A 83 5.81 3.04 -7.96
CA SER A 83 7.26 2.94 -7.75
C SER A 83 7.59 1.98 -6.60
N PHE A 84 6.88 2.09 -5.46
CA PHE A 84 7.05 1.16 -4.34
C PHE A 84 6.90 -0.29 -4.79
N SER A 85 5.79 -0.62 -5.46
CA SER A 85 5.49 -1.97 -5.89
C SER A 85 6.46 -2.49 -6.95
N SER A 86 6.87 -1.65 -7.90
CA SER A 86 7.87 -2.04 -8.92
C SER A 86 9.19 -2.45 -8.27
N PHE A 87 9.67 -1.68 -7.29
CA PHE A 87 10.89 -2.04 -6.55
C PHE A 87 10.69 -3.26 -5.64
N GLU A 88 9.54 -3.39 -5.01
CA GLU A 88 9.18 -4.59 -4.25
C GLU A 88 9.17 -5.83 -5.15
N THR A 89 8.63 -5.73 -6.36
CA THR A 89 8.64 -6.81 -7.35
C THR A 89 10.07 -7.22 -7.73
N VAL A 90 10.99 -6.25 -7.87
CA VAL A 90 12.43 -6.55 -8.09
C VAL A 90 13.02 -7.30 -6.89
N VAL A 91 12.68 -6.92 -5.66
CA VAL A 91 13.13 -7.65 -4.45
C VAL A 91 12.61 -9.09 -4.46
N TYR A 92 11.35 -9.32 -4.82
CA TYR A 92 10.81 -10.68 -4.97
C TYR A 92 11.51 -11.48 -6.07
N LEU A 93 11.84 -10.84 -7.20
CA LEU A 93 12.59 -11.47 -8.30
C LEU A 93 13.98 -11.95 -7.82
N ILE A 94 14.71 -11.10 -7.12
CA ILE A 94 16.04 -11.42 -6.56
C ILE A 94 15.94 -12.59 -5.57
N ASN A 95 14.84 -12.68 -4.80
CA ASN A 95 14.59 -13.76 -3.86
C ASN A 95 14.00 -15.04 -4.50
N GLY A 96 13.96 -15.12 -5.83
CA GLY A 96 13.56 -16.32 -6.57
C GLY A 96 12.05 -16.58 -6.61
N ALA A 97 11.21 -15.57 -6.39
CA ALA A 97 9.76 -15.73 -6.48
C ALA A 97 9.34 -16.12 -7.90
N LYS A 98 8.40 -17.07 -7.99
CA LYS A 98 7.76 -17.50 -9.23
C LYS A 98 6.45 -16.73 -9.45
N ASN A 99 5.92 -16.73 -10.68
CA ASN A 99 4.65 -16.10 -11.04
C ASN A 99 4.59 -14.57 -10.87
N LEU A 100 5.74 -13.89 -11.05
CA LEU A 100 5.86 -12.44 -10.95
C LEU A 100 4.94 -11.68 -11.92
N PHE A 101 4.56 -12.29 -13.05
CA PHE A 101 3.69 -11.67 -14.03
C PHE A 101 2.31 -11.31 -13.45
N VAL A 102 1.66 -12.27 -12.76
CA VAL A 102 0.36 -12.03 -12.11
C VAL A 102 0.51 -10.96 -11.01
N ARG A 103 1.56 -11.07 -10.19
CA ARG A 103 1.85 -10.10 -9.15
C ARG A 103 2.06 -8.70 -9.72
N PHE A 104 2.80 -8.57 -10.81
CA PHE A 104 3.03 -7.29 -11.48
C PHE A 104 1.71 -6.59 -11.84
N PHE A 105 0.76 -7.30 -12.46
CA PHE A 105 -0.50 -6.68 -12.85
C PHE A 105 -1.48 -6.44 -11.69
N THR A 106 -1.44 -7.23 -10.65
CA THR A 106 -2.40 -7.13 -9.54
C THR A 106 -1.86 -6.32 -8.36
N ALA A 107 -0.67 -6.62 -7.88
CA ALA A 107 -0.08 -5.92 -6.74
C ALA A 107 0.33 -4.47 -7.10
N GLU A 108 0.87 -4.23 -8.31
CA GLU A 108 1.18 -2.88 -8.78
C GLU A 108 -0.04 -1.95 -8.71
N LEU A 109 -1.19 -2.42 -9.22
CA LEU A 109 -2.43 -1.66 -9.17
C LEU A 109 -2.92 -1.48 -7.74
N LEU A 110 -2.85 -2.53 -6.92
CA LEU A 110 -3.26 -2.45 -5.52
C LEU A 110 -2.46 -1.37 -4.76
N HIS A 111 -1.13 -1.41 -4.85
CA HIS A 111 -0.27 -0.44 -4.17
C HIS A 111 -0.54 0.99 -4.64
N ALA A 112 -0.74 1.19 -5.95
CA ALA A 112 -1.08 2.49 -6.50
C ALA A 112 -2.41 3.02 -5.93
N MET A 113 -3.47 2.19 -5.93
CA MET A 113 -4.80 2.58 -5.45
C MET A 113 -4.81 2.81 -3.93
N CYS A 114 -4.18 1.95 -3.14
CA CYS A 114 -4.05 2.12 -1.70
C CYS A 114 -3.25 3.38 -1.35
N SER A 115 -2.20 3.70 -2.10
CA SER A 115 -1.44 4.94 -1.91
C SER A 115 -2.28 6.20 -2.17
N VAL A 116 -3.19 6.18 -3.16
CA VAL A 116 -4.15 7.28 -3.38
C VAL A 116 -5.06 7.46 -2.16
N CYS A 117 -5.60 6.35 -1.61
CA CYS A 117 -6.44 6.42 -0.41
C CYS A 117 -5.65 6.95 0.80
N SER A 118 -4.45 6.43 1.06
CA SER A 118 -3.57 6.88 2.14
C SER A 118 -3.21 8.36 1.99
N ALA A 119 -3.04 8.84 0.75
CA ALA A 119 -2.73 10.23 0.45
C ALA A 119 -3.85 11.21 0.83
N VAL A 120 -5.12 10.80 0.80
CA VAL A 120 -6.23 11.65 1.30
C VAL A 120 -6.04 11.98 2.77
N THR A 121 -5.65 10.99 3.56
CA THR A 121 -5.36 11.20 5.00
C THR A 121 -4.18 12.15 5.18
N VAL A 122 -3.08 11.94 4.45
CA VAL A 122 -1.90 12.81 4.50
C VAL A 122 -2.25 14.24 4.07
N TRP A 123 -3.01 14.41 2.99
CA TRP A 123 -3.48 15.71 2.51
C TRP A 123 -4.29 16.45 3.58
N ASN A 124 -5.26 15.77 4.20
CA ASN A 124 -6.10 16.36 5.23
C ASN A 124 -5.29 16.80 6.46
N ILE A 125 -4.34 15.98 6.91
CA ILE A 125 -3.43 16.35 8.01
C ILE A 125 -2.62 17.59 7.64
N LYS A 126 -2.01 17.64 6.44
CA LYS A 126 -1.23 18.80 5.97
C LYS A 126 -2.08 20.06 5.83
N ALA A 127 -3.34 19.92 5.44
CA ALA A 127 -4.32 21.00 5.31
C ALA A 127 -4.97 21.38 6.67
N LYS A 128 -4.59 20.72 7.78
CA LYS A 128 -5.19 20.88 9.12
C LYS A 128 -6.71 20.64 9.13
N LYS A 129 -7.21 19.83 8.20
CA LYS A 129 -8.62 19.40 8.15
C LYS A 129 -8.83 18.23 9.12
N ARG A 130 -9.95 18.23 9.86
CA ARG A 130 -10.33 17.09 10.70
C ARG A 130 -10.90 15.96 9.86
N GLY A 131 -10.61 14.71 10.23
CA GLY A 131 -11.14 13.51 9.59
C GLY A 131 -10.30 13.00 8.42
N GLY A 132 -10.83 11.96 7.76
CA GLY A 132 -10.15 11.31 6.63
C GLY A 132 -9.26 10.14 7.00
N TYR A 133 -9.14 9.78 8.28
CA TYR A 133 -8.38 8.59 8.72
C TYR A 133 -8.98 7.28 8.21
N SER A 134 -10.29 7.25 7.94
CA SER A 134 -10.96 6.10 7.36
C SER A 134 -10.38 5.68 6.00
N TRP A 135 -9.86 6.63 5.22
CA TRP A 135 -9.22 6.33 3.95
C TRP A 135 -7.94 5.51 4.13
N PHE A 136 -7.12 5.86 5.13
CA PHE A 136 -5.93 5.09 5.48
C PHE A 136 -6.30 3.71 6.03
N VAL A 137 -7.32 3.63 6.89
CA VAL A 137 -7.82 2.35 7.42
C VAL A 137 -8.31 1.45 6.29
N CYS A 138 -9.11 1.97 5.35
CA CYS A 138 -9.53 1.21 4.18
C CYS A 138 -8.34 0.74 3.33
N ALA A 139 -7.34 1.61 3.11
CA ALA A 139 -6.17 1.28 2.32
C ALA A 139 -5.42 0.09 2.91
N PHE A 140 -5.01 0.15 4.19
CA PHE A 140 -4.23 -0.93 4.77
C PHE A 140 -5.03 -2.22 4.96
N LEU A 141 -6.33 -2.15 5.23
CA LEU A 141 -7.17 -3.35 5.34
C LEU A 141 -7.33 -4.03 3.97
N LEU A 142 -7.67 -3.29 2.92
CA LEU A 142 -7.81 -3.85 1.56
C LEU A 142 -6.48 -4.44 1.08
N HIS A 143 -5.38 -3.76 1.35
CA HIS A 143 -4.05 -4.23 1.03
C HIS A 143 -3.71 -5.53 1.81
N GLY A 144 -3.92 -5.55 3.11
CA GLY A 144 -3.65 -6.71 3.95
C GLY A 144 -4.51 -7.92 3.58
N PHE A 145 -5.83 -7.72 3.35
CA PHE A 145 -6.71 -8.80 2.93
C PHE A 145 -6.37 -9.32 1.53
N TYR A 146 -5.97 -8.45 0.58
CA TYR A 146 -5.48 -8.90 -0.71
C TYR A 146 -4.28 -9.85 -0.53
N ASN A 147 -3.26 -9.46 0.23
CA ASN A 147 -2.08 -10.29 0.48
C ASN A 147 -2.44 -11.60 1.20
N PHE A 148 -3.35 -11.54 2.17
CA PHE A 148 -3.84 -12.73 2.87
C PHE A 148 -4.49 -13.72 1.90
N PHE A 149 -5.48 -13.30 1.12
CA PHE A 149 -6.19 -14.17 0.18
C PHE A 149 -5.29 -14.65 -0.95
N TYR A 150 -4.40 -13.79 -1.46
CA TYR A 150 -3.44 -14.18 -2.48
C TYR A 150 -2.50 -15.30 -1.98
N THR A 151 -2.03 -15.21 -0.74
CA THR A 151 -1.14 -16.21 -0.13
C THR A 151 -1.85 -17.53 0.17
N LEU A 152 -3.17 -17.52 0.43
CA LEU A 152 -3.96 -18.74 0.59
C LEU A 152 -4.08 -19.57 -0.70
N GLY A 153 -3.77 -19.00 -1.86
CA GLY A 153 -3.68 -19.71 -3.13
C GLY A 153 -4.95 -19.68 -3.96
N SER A 154 -5.02 -20.57 -4.95
CA SER A 154 -5.99 -20.52 -6.06
C SER A 154 -7.46 -20.49 -5.62
N GLY A 155 -7.82 -21.14 -4.53
CA GLY A 155 -9.20 -21.16 -4.01
C GLY A 155 -9.69 -19.78 -3.51
N PHE A 156 -8.78 -18.83 -3.24
CA PHE A 156 -9.09 -17.52 -2.67
C PHE A 156 -8.75 -16.34 -3.60
N ILE A 157 -8.30 -16.62 -4.81
CA ILE A 157 -7.95 -15.57 -5.80
C ILE A 157 -9.14 -14.64 -6.09
N ALA A 158 -10.37 -15.16 -6.13
CA ALA A 158 -11.55 -14.32 -6.31
C ALA A 158 -11.70 -13.28 -5.18
N CYS A 159 -11.40 -13.64 -3.93
CA CYS A 159 -11.43 -12.71 -2.79
C CYS A 159 -10.32 -11.65 -2.92
N ALA A 160 -9.12 -12.02 -3.37
CA ALA A 160 -8.05 -11.08 -3.64
C ALA A 160 -8.44 -10.07 -4.75
N ILE A 161 -9.08 -10.55 -5.84
CA ILE A 161 -9.59 -9.70 -6.91
C ILE A 161 -10.66 -8.72 -6.39
N VAL A 162 -11.55 -9.18 -5.51
CA VAL A 162 -12.54 -8.28 -4.87
C VAL A 162 -11.86 -7.16 -4.08
N CYS A 163 -10.79 -7.46 -3.33
CA CYS A 163 -10.01 -6.44 -2.63
C CYS A 163 -9.38 -5.43 -3.61
N LEU A 164 -8.85 -5.91 -4.74
CA LEU A 164 -8.28 -5.05 -5.78
C LEU A 164 -9.35 -4.12 -6.40
N ILE A 165 -10.51 -4.67 -6.76
CA ILE A 165 -11.64 -3.88 -7.32
C ILE A 165 -12.12 -2.84 -6.28
N ALA A 166 -12.25 -3.24 -5.02
CA ALA A 166 -12.64 -2.32 -3.95
C ALA A 166 -11.61 -1.20 -3.78
N SER A 167 -10.30 -1.50 -3.82
CA SER A 167 -9.25 -0.46 -3.74
C SER A 167 -9.33 0.52 -4.90
N ALA A 168 -9.57 0.05 -6.13
CA ALA A 168 -9.78 0.90 -7.30
C ALA A 168 -11.02 1.79 -7.16
N PHE A 169 -12.12 1.25 -6.65
CA PHE A 169 -13.35 2.02 -6.40
C PHE A 169 -13.12 3.13 -5.35
N TYR A 170 -12.45 2.83 -4.24
CA TYR A 170 -12.13 3.83 -3.22
C TYR A 170 -11.14 4.89 -3.75
N ALA A 171 -10.12 4.49 -4.49
CA ALA A 171 -9.20 5.43 -5.12
C ALA A 171 -9.91 6.36 -6.12
N TYR A 172 -10.84 5.84 -6.93
CA TYR A 172 -11.68 6.64 -7.81
C TYR A 172 -12.54 7.64 -7.02
N LYS A 173 -13.19 7.21 -5.93
CA LYS A 173 -13.97 8.10 -5.05
C LYS A 173 -13.10 9.22 -4.46
N ALA A 174 -11.88 8.89 -4.00
CA ALA A 174 -10.92 9.86 -3.50
C ALA A 174 -10.55 10.89 -4.57
N TYR A 175 -10.24 10.43 -5.78
CA TYR A 175 -9.93 11.28 -6.92
C TYR A 175 -11.11 12.17 -7.31
N ALA A 176 -12.33 11.63 -7.41
CA ALA A 176 -13.53 12.40 -7.74
C ALA A 176 -13.81 13.50 -6.69
N ALA A 177 -13.69 13.16 -5.40
CA ALA A 177 -13.86 14.13 -4.31
C ALA A 177 -12.75 15.22 -4.31
N SER A 178 -11.54 14.92 -4.78
CA SER A 178 -10.47 15.90 -4.84
C SER A 178 -10.70 17.01 -5.86
N LYS A 179 -11.47 16.74 -6.93
CA LYS A 179 -11.83 17.73 -7.95
C LYS A 179 -12.76 18.83 -7.42
N THR A 180 -13.56 18.54 -6.41
CA THR A 180 -14.49 19.50 -5.80
C THR A 180 -13.81 20.38 -4.73
N GLN A 181 -12.53 20.10 -4.42
CA GLN A 181 -11.74 20.84 -3.44
C GLN A 181 -10.69 21.75 -4.08
N ALA A 182 -10.72 21.88 -5.41
CA ALA A 182 -9.81 22.72 -6.19
C ALA A 182 -10.25 24.20 -6.19
#